data_f46c360245b590dab1822a4852a9312e
#
_entry.id   f46c360245b590dab1822a4852a9312e
#
_cell.length_a   1.000
_cell.length_b   1.000
_cell.length_c   1.000
_cell.angle_alpha   90.00
_cell.angle_beta   90.00
_cell.angle_gamma   90.00
#
_symmetry.space_group_name_H-M   'P 1'
#
loop_
_entity.id
_entity.type
_entity.pdbx_description
1 polymer ?
#
loop_
_entity_poly.entity_id
_entity_poly.type
_entity_poly.pdbx_seq_one_letter_code
_entity_poly.pdbx_strand_id
1 'polypeptide(L)'
;MAQVGIVMGSDSDMPVMSKAADMLEKFGIDYEMTIISAHREPDVFFEYAKTAEERGFMVIIAGAGMAAHLPGMCAAIFPMPVIGIPMHTTSLGGRDSLYSIVQMPSGIPVATVAINGGANAGILAAKILATSDPELLQKVKDYAAELKEQVVAKDAKLQETGYKNYTK
;
A
#
# COMPACT_ATOMS: atom_id res chain seq x y z
N MET A 1 10.50 -2.65 -16.40
CA MET A 1 9.23 -1.90 -16.66
C MET A 1 8.47 -1.94 -15.36
N ALA A 2 7.98 -0.80 -14.85
CA ALA A 2 7.29 -0.73 -13.57
C ALA A 2 6.05 -1.63 -13.57
N GLN A 3 5.92 -2.49 -12.53
CA GLN A 3 4.78 -3.40 -12.36
C GLN A 3 3.75 -2.86 -11.38
N VAL A 4 4.14 -1.88 -10.55
CA VAL A 4 3.28 -1.26 -9.54
C VAL A 4 3.25 0.25 -9.72
N GLY A 5 2.06 0.82 -9.79
CA GLY A 5 1.85 2.26 -9.69
C GLY A 5 1.60 2.65 -8.22
N ILE A 6 2.26 3.68 -7.73
CA ILE A 6 1.98 4.31 -6.44
C ILE A 6 1.47 5.71 -6.71
N VAL A 7 0.23 6.00 -6.32
CA VAL A 7 -0.40 7.31 -6.55
C VAL A 7 -0.98 7.90 -5.27
N MET A 8 -0.76 9.19 -5.05
CA MET A 8 -1.27 9.93 -3.89
C MET A 8 -1.78 11.31 -4.31
N GLY A 9 -2.76 11.82 -3.57
CA GLY A 9 -3.39 13.11 -3.87
C GLY A 9 -2.62 14.35 -3.41
N SER A 10 -1.60 14.17 -2.57
CA SER A 10 -0.79 15.24 -1.98
C SER A 10 0.57 14.70 -1.53
N ASP A 11 1.57 15.59 -1.53
CA ASP A 11 2.90 15.33 -0.95
C ASP A 11 2.87 15.11 0.56
N SER A 12 1.82 15.58 1.25
CA SER A 12 1.58 15.27 2.67
C SER A 12 1.44 13.77 2.96
N ASP A 13 1.08 12.98 1.96
CA ASP A 13 0.93 11.53 2.07
C ASP A 13 2.26 10.77 1.89
N MET A 14 3.30 11.45 1.42
CA MET A 14 4.62 10.87 1.13
C MET A 14 5.21 10.05 2.28
N PRO A 15 5.15 10.48 3.57
CA PRO A 15 5.71 9.70 4.68
C PRO A 15 5.07 8.31 4.87
N VAL A 16 3.84 8.14 4.39
CA VAL A 16 3.12 6.85 4.40
C VAL A 16 3.37 6.09 3.12
N MET A 17 3.30 6.77 1.97
CA MET A 17 3.43 6.14 0.66
C MET A 17 4.85 5.64 0.39
N SER A 18 5.88 6.33 0.90
CA SER A 18 7.27 5.87 0.82
C SER A 18 7.48 4.50 1.47
N LYS A 19 6.73 4.16 2.55
CA LYS A 19 6.83 2.84 3.17
C LYS A 19 6.34 1.70 2.26
N ALA A 20 5.42 2.00 1.34
CA ALA A 20 5.03 1.03 0.32
C ALA A 20 6.17 0.84 -0.70
N ALA A 21 6.80 1.92 -1.14
CA ALA A 21 7.97 1.89 -2.02
C ALA A 21 9.14 1.11 -1.39
N ASP A 22 9.47 1.39 -0.12
CA ASP A 22 10.53 0.67 0.61
C ASP A 22 10.30 -0.85 0.60
N MET A 23 9.04 -1.28 0.74
CA MET A 23 8.71 -2.71 0.68
C MET A 23 8.82 -3.27 -0.73
N LEU A 24 8.42 -2.53 -1.75
CA LEU A 24 8.60 -2.95 -3.15
C LEU A 24 10.09 -3.10 -3.49
N GLU A 25 10.92 -2.14 -3.07
CA GLU A 25 12.38 -2.20 -3.24
C GLU A 25 12.98 -3.42 -2.52
N LYS A 26 12.54 -3.69 -1.28
CA LYS A 26 12.98 -4.88 -0.52
C LYS A 26 12.69 -6.17 -1.28
N PHE A 27 11.57 -6.25 -2.00
CA PHE A 27 11.22 -7.42 -2.81
C PHE A 27 11.82 -7.41 -4.22
N GLY A 28 12.42 -6.28 -4.64
CA GLY A 28 12.99 -6.12 -5.97
C GLY A 28 11.92 -5.91 -7.05
N ILE A 29 10.83 -5.22 -6.71
CA ILE A 29 9.72 -4.91 -7.61
C ILE A 29 9.86 -3.49 -8.12
N ASP A 30 9.88 -3.33 -9.44
CA ASP A 30 9.90 -2.03 -10.09
C ASP A 30 8.55 -1.31 -9.91
N TYR A 31 8.60 -0.03 -9.59
CA TYR A 31 7.42 0.81 -9.40
C TYR A 31 7.59 2.21 -9.99
N GLU A 32 6.48 2.90 -10.19
CA GLU A 32 6.40 4.33 -10.49
C GLU A 32 5.63 5.02 -9.35
N MET A 33 6.13 6.14 -8.85
CA MET A 33 5.45 6.92 -7.82
C MET A 33 5.10 8.30 -8.35
N THR A 34 3.83 8.72 -8.14
CA THR A 34 3.35 10.01 -8.64
C THR A 34 2.36 10.67 -7.68
N ILE A 35 2.29 12.00 -7.75
CA ILE A 35 1.31 12.82 -7.04
C ILE A 35 0.31 13.32 -8.08
N ILE A 36 -0.95 12.91 -7.96
CA ILE A 36 -2.05 13.38 -8.81
C ILE A 36 -3.29 13.54 -7.93
N SER A 37 -3.85 14.74 -7.88
CA SER A 37 -5.08 14.96 -7.12
C SER A 37 -6.31 14.68 -7.97
N ALA A 38 -7.06 13.63 -7.61
CA ALA A 38 -8.30 13.30 -8.31
C ALA A 38 -9.34 14.43 -8.32
N HIS A 39 -9.32 15.31 -7.30
CA HIS A 39 -10.24 16.44 -7.20
C HIS A 39 -9.76 17.72 -7.89
N ARG A 40 -8.43 17.93 -8.00
CA ARG A 40 -7.85 19.15 -8.56
C ARG A 40 -7.34 18.97 -10.00
N GLU A 41 -7.05 17.73 -10.38
CA GLU A 41 -6.54 17.32 -11.69
C GLU A 41 -7.27 16.07 -12.21
N PRO A 42 -8.62 16.10 -12.30
CA PRO A 42 -9.41 14.92 -12.62
C PRO A 42 -9.07 14.32 -13.99
N ASP A 43 -8.80 15.14 -14.98
CA ASP A 43 -8.40 14.71 -16.33
C ASP A 43 -7.06 13.98 -16.33
N VAL A 44 -6.05 14.51 -15.64
CA VAL A 44 -4.74 13.87 -15.48
C VAL A 44 -4.87 12.54 -14.73
N PHE A 45 -5.69 12.50 -13.68
CA PHE A 45 -5.94 11.28 -12.92
C PHE A 45 -6.65 10.21 -13.77
N PHE A 46 -7.67 10.59 -14.54
CA PHE A 46 -8.35 9.67 -15.46
C PHE A 46 -7.38 9.10 -16.50
N GLU A 47 -6.52 9.91 -17.08
CA GLU A 47 -5.53 9.46 -18.05
C GLU A 47 -4.50 8.52 -17.40
N TYR A 48 -4.03 8.84 -16.20
CA TYR A 48 -3.14 7.96 -15.43
C TYR A 48 -3.72 6.57 -15.23
N ALA A 49 -4.98 6.50 -14.78
CA ALA A 49 -5.64 5.22 -14.50
C ALA A 49 -5.98 4.43 -15.78
N LYS A 50 -6.36 5.12 -16.86
CA LYS A 50 -6.68 4.51 -18.15
C LYS A 50 -5.48 3.87 -18.83
N THR A 51 -4.34 4.54 -18.77
CA THR A 51 -3.11 4.09 -19.47
C THR A 51 -2.27 3.14 -18.61
N ALA A 52 -2.64 2.93 -17.36
CA ALA A 52 -1.86 2.15 -16.40
C ALA A 52 -1.59 0.70 -16.86
N GLU A 53 -2.62 0.03 -17.41
CA GLU A 53 -2.48 -1.33 -17.95
C GLU A 53 -1.50 -1.36 -19.14
N GLU A 54 -1.63 -0.44 -20.09
CA GLU A 54 -0.74 -0.34 -21.27
C GLU A 54 0.71 -0.04 -20.87
N ARG A 55 0.91 0.67 -19.74
CA ARG A 55 2.24 0.94 -19.18
C ARG A 55 2.82 -0.24 -18.42
N GLY A 56 2.07 -1.34 -18.29
CA GLY A 56 2.51 -2.58 -17.67
C GLY A 56 2.21 -2.70 -16.17
N PHE A 57 1.39 -1.81 -15.60
CA PHE A 57 1.02 -1.94 -14.20
C PHE A 57 0.10 -3.14 -13.99
N MET A 58 0.42 -3.94 -12.99
CA MET A 58 -0.36 -5.08 -12.55
C MET A 58 -1.13 -4.79 -11.26
N VAL A 59 -0.69 -3.79 -10.51
CA VAL A 59 -1.30 -3.33 -9.26
C VAL A 59 -1.12 -1.82 -9.13
N ILE A 60 -2.12 -1.11 -8.61
CA ILE A 60 -1.97 0.28 -8.18
C ILE A 60 -2.15 0.36 -6.67
N ILE A 61 -1.22 1.01 -5.97
CA ILE A 61 -1.31 1.41 -4.58
C ILE A 61 -1.73 2.87 -4.55
N ALA A 62 -2.90 3.16 -4.01
CA ALA A 62 -3.51 4.48 -4.01
C ALA A 62 -3.76 4.99 -2.59
N GLY A 63 -3.17 6.12 -2.23
CA GLY A 63 -3.30 6.76 -0.92
C GLY A 63 -4.16 8.02 -0.98
N ALA A 64 -5.07 8.18 -0.03
CA ALA A 64 -5.89 9.39 0.08
C ALA A 64 -6.38 9.62 1.51
N GLY A 65 -6.63 10.90 1.83
CA GLY A 65 -7.18 11.33 3.11
C GLY A 65 -8.52 12.06 2.96
N MET A 66 -9.20 12.29 4.09
CA MET A 66 -10.49 12.98 4.18
C MET A 66 -11.56 12.27 3.32
N ALA A 67 -12.18 12.98 2.37
CA ALA A 67 -13.03 12.41 1.33
C ALA A 67 -12.15 11.65 0.31
N ALA A 68 -11.71 10.47 0.68
CA ALA A 68 -10.67 9.71 0.00
C ALA A 68 -11.21 8.96 -1.23
N HIS A 69 -11.60 9.70 -2.27
CA HIS A 69 -12.20 9.16 -3.49
C HIS A 69 -11.18 8.50 -4.43
N LEU A 70 -9.91 8.90 -4.38
CA LEU A 70 -8.88 8.52 -5.36
C LEU A 70 -8.75 7.00 -5.54
N PRO A 71 -8.68 6.15 -4.48
CA PRO A 71 -8.56 4.70 -4.67
C PRO A 71 -9.80 4.08 -5.35
N GLY A 72 -11.00 4.52 -4.96
CA GLY A 72 -12.25 4.03 -5.56
C GLY A 72 -12.42 4.43 -7.02
N MET A 73 -12.05 5.67 -7.36
CA MET A 73 -12.05 6.15 -8.75
C MET A 73 -11.02 5.39 -9.58
N CYS A 74 -9.84 5.12 -9.02
CA CYS A 74 -8.83 4.29 -9.68
C CYS A 74 -9.37 2.89 -9.99
N ALA A 75 -9.99 2.23 -9.01
CA ALA A 75 -10.57 0.89 -9.16
C ALA A 75 -11.73 0.83 -10.17
N ALA A 76 -12.43 1.94 -10.39
CA ALA A 76 -13.49 2.02 -11.40
C ALA A 76 -12.96 2.12 -12.85
N ILE A 77 -11.70 2.50 -13.03
CA ILE A 77 -11.09 2.75 -14.35
C ILE A 77 -10.05 1.67 -14.68
N PHE A 78 -9.18 1.35 -13.74
CA PHE A 78 -8.10 0.38 -13.91
C PHE A 78 -8.61 -1.05 -13.65
N PRO A 79 -8.46 -1.98 -14.62
CA PRO A 79 -9.09 -3.31 -14.53
C PRO A 79 -8.37 -4.28 -13.59
N MET A 80 -7.18 -3.93 -13.11
CA MET A 80 -6.36 -4.77 -12.24
C MET A 80 -6.53 -4.36 -10.76
N PRO A 81 -5.96 -5.11 -9.79
CA PRO A 81 -6.13 -4.82 -8.36
C PRO A 81 -5.67 -3.41 -7.95
N VAL A 82 -6.51 -2.74 -7.16
CA VAL A 82 -6.18 -1.48 -6.50
C VAL A 82 -6.13 -1.70 -4.99
N ILE A 83 -5.02 -1.27 -4.36
CA ILE A 83 -4.82 -1.29 -2.92
C ILE A 83 -5.00 0.13 -2.40
N GLY A 84 -5.95 0.33 -1.50
CA GLY A 84 -6.25 1.64 -0.91
C GLY A 84 -5.58 1.81 0.46
N ILE A 85 -4.89 2.94 0.64
CA ILE A 85 -4.31 3.33 1.92
C ILE A 85 -5.07 4.54 2.45
N PRO A 86 -5.89 4.38 3.51
CA PRO A 86 -6.51 5.52 4.17
C PRO A 86 -5.46 6.30 4.95
N MET A 87 -5.43 7.63 4.77
CA MET A 87 -4.53 8.51 5.51
C MET A 87 -5.15 8.92 6.84
N HIS A 88 -4.32 9.02 7.88
CA HIS A 88 -4.71 9.64 9.13
C HIS A 88 -5.06 11.12 8.89
N THR A 89 -6.17 11.57 9.49
CA THR A 89 -6.63 12.96 9.42
C THR A 89 -6.72 13.57 10.80
N THR A 90 -6.44 14.87 10.91
CA THR A 90 -6.47 15.57 12.21
C THR A 90 -7.89 15.73 12.76
N SER A 91 -8.90 15.78 11.89
CA SER A 91 -10.31 15.99 12.27
C SER A 91 -10.98 14.73 12.79
N LEU A 92 -10.80 13.58 12.11
CA LEU A 92 -11.50 12.32 12.40
C LEU A 92 -10.56 11.13 12.61
N GLY A 93 -9.24 11.37 12.73
CA GLY A 93 -8.25 10.32 12.99
C GLY A 93 -8.09 9.30 11.85
N GLY A 94 -8.55 9.64 10.66
CA GLY A 94 -8.51 8.77 9.49
C GLY A 94 -9.75 7.88 9.30
N ARG A 95 -10.77 7.97 10.17
CA ARG A 95 -12.03 7.22 10.02
C ARG A 95 -12.78 7.63 8.75
N ASP A 96 -12.77 8.92 8.44
CA ASP A 96 -13.28 9.50 7.21
C ASP A 96 -12.62 8.89 5.97
N SER A 97 -11.30 8.82 5.96
CA SER A 97 -10.52 8.20 4.88
C SER A 97 -10.81 6.70 4.77
N LEU A 98 -10.81 5.99 5.91
CA LEU A 98 -11.07 4.56 5.96
C LEU A 98 -12.46 4.22 5.40
N TYR A 99 -13.50 4.90 5.87
CA TYR A 99 -14.87 4.63 5.37
C TYR A 99 -15.03 4.99 3.91
N SER A 100 -14.40 6.07 3.44
CA SER A 100 -14.45 6.46 2.03
C SER A 100 -13.82 5.41 1.11
N ILE A 101 -12.80 4.70 1.56
CA ILE A 101 -12.05 3.72 0.77
C ILE A 101 -12.63 2.32 0.89
N VAL A 102 -13.04 1.89 2.11
CA VAL A 102 -13.45 0.51 2.36
C VAL A 102 -14.89 0.22 1.95
N GLN A 103 -15.78 1.23 2.00
CA GLN A 103 -17.22 1.09 1.69
C GLN A 103 -17.51 1.25 0.18
N MET A 104 -16.83 0.44 -0.62
CA MET A 104 -17.05 0.45 -2.07
C MET A 104 -18.33 -0.27 -2.47
N PRO A 105 -19.03 0.19 -3.54
CA PRO A 105 -20.19 -0.50 -4.07
C PRO A 105 -19.83 -1.86 -4.67
N SER A 106 -20.82 -2.75 -4.73
CA SER A 106 -20.65 -4.05 -5.39
C SER A 106 -20.19 -3.88 -6.83
N GLY A 107 -19.18 -4.64 -7.24
CA GLY A 107 -18.59 -4.60 -8.57
C GLY A 107 -17.29 -3.78 -8.69
N ILE A 108 -17.01 -2.88 -7.74
CA ILE A 108 -15.79 -2.04 -7.76
C ILE A 108 -15.00 -2.24 -6.45
N PRO A 109 -14.26 -3.34 -6.29
CA PRO A 109 -13.54 -3.62 -5.06
C PRO A 109 -12.24 -2.81 -4.95
N VAL A 110 -11.91 -2.40 -3.71
CA VAL A 110 -10.59 -1.87 -3.33
C VAL A 110 -10.07 -2.69 -2.16
N ALA A 111 -8.85 -3.22 -2.29
CA ALA A 111 -8.17 -3.94 -1.21
C ALA A 111 -7.64 -2.94 -0.18
N THR A 112 -8.42 -2.65 0.85
CA THR A 112 -8.11 -1.59 1.83
C THR A 112 -7.22 -2.12 2.95
N VAL A 113 -6.09 -1.46 3.19
CA VAL A 113 -5.19 -1.72 4.32
C VAL A 113 -5.51 -0.79 5.50
N ALA A 114 -4.79 -0.95 6.61
CA ALA A 114 -4.99 -0.11 7.79
C ALA A 114 -4.68 1.38 7.51
N ILE A 115 -5.21 2.26 8.35
CA ILE A 115 -4.86 3.70 8.34
C ILE A 115 -3.34 3.84 8.43
N ASN A 116 -2.75 4.61 7.51
CA ASN A 116 -1.30 4.78 7.34
C ASN A 116 -0.54 3.46 7.07
N GLY A 117 -1.20 2.44 6.55
CA GLY A 117 -0.64 1.10 6.34
C GLY A 117 0.23 0.94 5.09
N GLY A 118 1.12 1.91 4.79
CA GLY A 118 1.95 1.90 3.58
C GLY A 118 2.77 0.62 3.40
N ALA A 119 3.47 0.17 4.44
CA ALA A 119 4.25 -1.06 4.37
C ALA A 119 3.39 -2.28 4.00
N ASN A 120 2.22 -2.43 4.63
CA ASN A 120 1.31 -3.53 4.32
C ASN A 120 0.74 -3.45 2.90
N ALA A 121 0.57 -2.25 2.35
CA ALA A 121 0.18 -2.09 0.95
C ALA A 121 1.26 -2.61 -0.01
N GLY A 122 2.53 -2.28 0.22
CA GLY A 122 3.65 -2.81 -0.54
C GLY A 122 3.77 -4.34 -0.44
N ILE A 123 3.61 -4.91 0.77
CA ILE A 123 3.62 -6.36 0.98
C ILE A 123 2.44 -7.02 0.27
N LEU A 124 1.25 -6.43 0.31
CA LEU A 124 0.07 -6.98 -0.38
C LEU A 124 0.25 -6.96 -1.89
N ALA A 125 0.81 -5.88 -2.46
CA ALA A 125 1.15 -5.81 -3.88
C ALA A 125 2.16 -6.93 -4.25
N ALA A 126 3.22 -7.11 -3.46
CA ALA A 126 4.17 -8.19 -3.66
C ALA A 126 3.50 -9.58 -3.62
N LYS A 127 2.57 -9.82 -2.69
CA LYS A 127 1.81 -11.08 -2.63
C LYS A 127 0.91 -11.30 -3.84
N ILE A 128 0.28 -10.24 -4.37
CA ILE A 128 -0.53 -10.33 -5.59
C ILE A 128 0.35 -10.74 -6.77
N LEU A 129 1.47 -10.08 -6.97
CA LEU A 129 2.41 -10.39 -8.05
C LEU A 129 3.02 -11.80 -7.90
N ALA A 130 3.30 -12.22 -6.67
CA ALA A 130 3.85 -13.53 -6.34
C ALA A 130 2.93 -14.71 -6.72
N THR A 131 1.66 -14.49 -7.01
CA THR A 131 0.74 -15.55 -7.46
C THR A 131 1.14 -16.14 -8.82
N SER A 132 1.89 -15.39 -9.62
CA SER A 132 2.41 -15.78 -10.93
C SER A 132 3.94 -15.77 -11.02
N ASP A 133 4.63 -15.45 -9.92
CA ASP A 133 6.10 -15.37 -9.85
C ASP A 133 6.64 -16.20 -8.68
N PRO A 134 7.14 -17.43 -8.94
CA PRO A 134 7.68 -18.32 -7.91
C PRO A 134 8.91 -17.77 -7.16
N GLU A 135 9.75 -16.96 -7.82
CA GLU A 135 10.91 -16.34 -7.17
C GLU A 135 10.48 -15.26 -6.19
N LEU A 136 9.53 -14.43 -6.59
CA LEU A 136 8.94 -13.44 -5.70
C LEU A 136 8.17 -14.10 -4.55
N LEU A 137 7.48 -15.21 -4.80
CA LEU A 137 6.82 -15.98 -3.76
C LEU A 137 7.81 -16.48 -2.70
N GLN A 138 9.01 -16.91 -3.12
CA GLN A 138 10.04 -17.32 -2.16
C GLN A 138 10.50 -16.14 -1.31
N LYS A 139 10.75 -14.96 -1.90
CA LYS A 139 11.09 -13.75 -1.15
C LYS A 139 10.02 -13.35 -0.13
N VAL A 140 8.73 -13.50 -0.47
CA VAL A 140 7.62 -13.25 0.46
C VAL A 140 7.63 -14.24 1.64
N LYS A 141 7.94 -15.52 1.38
CA LYS A 141 8.09 -16.54 2.45
C LYS A 141 9.29 -16.24 3.35
N ASP A 142 10.43 -15.86 2.77
CA ASP A 142 11.64 -15.50 3.51
C ASP A 142 11.41 -14.30 4.41
N TYR A 143 10.69 -13.28 3.92
CA TYR A 143 10.28 -12.14 4.72
C TYR A 143 9.39 -12.53 5.91
N ALA A 144 8.45 -13.45 5.71
CA ALA A 144 7.62 -13.94 6.82
C ALA A 144 8.45 -14.71 7.88
N ALA A 145 9.46 -15.46 7.46
CA ALA A 145 10.41 -16.13 8.35
C ALA A 145 11.26 -15.11 9.13
N GLU A 146 11.76 -14.07 8.47
CA GLU A 146 12.48 -12.95 9.11
C GLU A 146 11.64 -12.27 10.23
N LEU A 147 10.35 -12.00 9.96
CA LEU A 147 9.46 -11.42 10.97
C LEU A 147 9.28 -12.34 12.19
N LYS A 148 9.18 -13.66 11.97
CA LYS A 148 9.12 -14.65 13.04
C LYS A 148 10.38 -14.63 13.89
N GLU A 149 11.55 -14.65 13.26
CA GLU A 149 12.84 -14.62 13.95
C GLU A 149 13.01 -13.36 14.81
N GLN A 150 12.55 -12.20 14.33
CA GLN A 150 12.56 -10.96 15.10
C GLN A 150 11.73 -11.07 16.39
N VAL A 151 10.58 -11.75 16.36
CA VAL A 151 9.75 -11.95 17.55
C VAL A 151 10.41 -12.93 18.51
N VAL A 152 10.96 -14.03 18.01
CA VAL A 152 11.71 -15.02 18.80
C VAL A 152 12.90 -14.37 19.51
N ALA A 153 13.67 -13.54 18.83
CA ALA A 153 14.80 -12.83 19.41
C ALA A 153 14.37 -11.83 20.52
N LYS A 154 13.23 -11.15 20.33
CA LYS A 154 12.68 -10.26 21.36
C LYS A 154 12.25 -11.03 22.61
N ASP A 155 11.61 -12.19 22.44
CA ASP A 155 11.24 -13.04 23.57
C ASP A 155 12.47 -13.58 24.29
N ALA A 156 13.46 -14.11 23.59
CA ALA A 156 14.70 -14.57 24.17
C ALA A 156 15.38 -13.46 25.01
N LYS A 157 15.45 -12.24 24.48
CA LYS A 157 15.97 -11.08 25.21
C LYS A 157 15.14 -10.80 26.49
N LEU A 158 13.81 -10.89 26.40
CA LEU A 158 12.94 -10.70 27.57
C LEU A 158 13.18 -11.77 28.65
N GLN A 159 13.34 -13.03 28.26
CA GLN A 159 13.61 -14.13 29.21
C GLN A 159 14.98 -13.98 29.87
N GLU A 160 15.98 -13.51 29.13
CA GLU A 160 17.34 -13.29 29.65
C GLU A 160 17.43 -12.09 30.61
N THR A 161 16.85 -10.95 30.21
CA THR A 161 17.00 -9.68 30.97
C THR A 161 15.93 -9.47 32.01
N GLY A 162 14.77 -10.15 31.90
CA GLY A 162 13.56 -9.90 32.69
C GLY A 162 12.89 -8.55 32.33
N TYR A 163 11.59 -8.45 32.60
CA TYR A 163 10.80 -7.28 32.17
C TYR A 163 11.28 -5.94 32.76
N LYS A 164 11.90 -5.95 33.95
CA LYS A 164 12.39 -4.74 34.62
C LYS A 164 13.59 -4.10 33.91
N ASN A 165 14.40 -4.93 33.25
CA ASN A 165 15.63 -4.50 32.56
C ASN A 165 15.48 -4.52 31.03
N TYR A 166 14.29 -4.84 30.54
CA TYR A 166 14.04 -4.90 29.10
C TYR A 166 14.02 -3.50 28.48
N THR A 167 14.97 -3.23 27.59
CA THR A 167 15.03 -2.00 26.78
C THR A 167 14.78 -2.34 25.31
N LYS A 168 13.97 -1.50 24.62
CA LYS A 168 13.67 -1.67 23.19
C LYS A 168 14.90 -1.41 22.31
#